data_920a14450705ff94a601f459c14fee2a
#
_entry.id   920a14450705ff94a601f459c14fee2a
#
_cell.length_a   1.000
_cell.length_b   1.000
_cell.length_c   1.000
_cell.angle_alpha   90.00
_cell.angle_beta   90.00
_cell.angle_gamma   90.00
#
_symmetry.space_group_name_H-M   'P 1'
#
loop_
_entity.id
_entity.type
_entity.pdbx_description
1 polymer ?
#
loop_
_entity_poly.entity_id
_entity_poly.type
_entity_poly.pdbx_seq_one_letter_code
_entity_poly.pdbx_strand_id
1 'polypeptide(L)'
;VTGIDKSRYDNRSDQWWRRTGARRSRASPWAGVPLRLVLVTVAAVSALLTQFVMHNSGPLPEINLQNIIKPRPVSIVGVASVIDGDTIEIHGQRVRFNGIDAPESRQYCDDAKGFEYPCGRRSAEALDKFLAAFRPVQCAFVTWDRYGRFVGNCMRADRADVAAWMVGQGQALDWPKYSNGAYAAQQAKAQAAKLGLWVGNFQAPWDWRAQHSDGAQAPSTPTFALGSGNAGCNIKGNISAEGERIYHVPGQNYYSVTIINPPKGERWFCSEAEAVAAGWRRSRR
;
A
#
# COMPACT_ATOMS: atom_id res chain seq x y z
N VAL A 1 37.72 -52.02 18.47
CA VAL A 1 37.58 -53.27 17.75
C VAL A 1 36.91 -52.98 16.42
N THR A 2 37.67 -53.27 15.34
CA THR A 2 37.27 -53.47 13.93
C THR A 2 36.79 -52.27 13.17
N GLY A 3 37.52 -51.60 12.26
CA GLY A 3 38.14 -52.24 11.08
C GLY A 3 37.28 -51.91 9.88
N ILE A 4 37.48 -50.68 9.26
CA ILE A 4 36.82 -50.29 8.00
C ILE A 4 37.86 -50.49 6.89
N ASP A 5 37.56 -51.46 6.05
CA ASP A 5 38.25 -51.83 4.84
C ASP A 5 38.23 -50.72 3.78
N LYS A 6 39.41 -50.25 3.38
CA LYS A 6 39.67 -49.34 2.27
C LYS A 6 40.17 -50.13 1.07
N SER A 7 39.29 -50.70 0.29
CA SER A 7 39.68 -51.18 -1.03
C SER A 7 38.48 -51.32 -1.96
N ARG A 8 38.24 -50.28 -2.75
CA ARG A 8 37.66 -50.35 -4.11
C ARG A 8 37.47 -48.93 -4.66
N TYR A 9 38.58 -48.32 -5.08
CA TYR A 9 38.53 -47.30 -6.12
C TYR A 9 39.26 -47.88 -7.32
N ASP A 10 38.49 -48.50 -8.20
CA ASP A 10 39.00 -49.03 -9.45
C ASP A 10 38.94 -47.95 -10.54
N ASN A 11 40.08 -47.79 -11.08
CA ASN A 11 40.64 -46.98 -12.13
C ASN A 11 39.88 -47.20 -13.47
N ARG A 12 39.02 -46.31 -13.89
CA ARG A 12 38.36 -46.37 -15.19
C ARG A 12 38.19 -44.97 -15.84
N SER A 13 39.34 -44.26 -16.02
CA SER A 13 39.32 -42.94 -16.70
C SER A 13 40.35 -42.79 -17.85
N ASP A 14 41.04 -43.88 -18.28
CA ASP A 14 42.14 -43.70 -19.25
C ASP A 14 41.91 -44.31 -20.62
N GLN A 15 40.70 -44.39 -21.14
CA GLN A 15 40.47 -44.92 -22.50
C GLN A 15 39.66 -44.02 -23.45
N TRP A 16 39.63 -42.73 -23.31
CA TRP A 16 38.87 -41.87 -24.22
C TRP A 16 39.70 -41.02 -25.20
N TRP A 17 41.02 -41.09 -25.22
CA TRP A 17 41.90 -40.22 -26.02
C TRP A 17 42.54 -40.83 -27.26
N ARG A 18 42.15 -42.00 -27.75
CA ARG A 18 42.69 -42.58 -28.98
C ARG A 18 41.59 -42.95 -29.99
N ARG A 19 40.93 -41.91 -30.54
CA ARG A 19 40.36 -41.99 -31.90
C ARG A 19 40.57 -40.65 -32.56
N THR A 20 41.71 -40.49 -33.23
CA THR A 20 42.00 -39.40 -34.14
C THR A 20 41.14 -39.55 -35.39
N GLY A 21 39.99 -38.90 -35.42
CA GLY A 21 39.23 -38.66 -36.61
C GLY A 21 39.86 -37.52 -37.41
N ALA A 22 40.19 -37.78 -38.64
CA ALA A 22 40.76 -36.85 -39.59
C ALA A 22 39.93 -35.54 -39.63
N ARG A 23 40.58 -34.43 -39.33
CA ARG A 23 40.01 -33.09 -39.55
C ARG A 23 39.90 -32.87 -41.05
N ARG A 24 38.73 -33.02 -41.63
CA ARG A 24 38.41 -32.40 -42.92
C ARG A 24 38.42 -30.86 -42.68
N SER A 25 39.43 -30.19 -43.21
CA SER A 25 39.46 -28.73 -43.29
C SER A 25 38.24 -28.28 -44.12
N ARG A 26 37.21 -27.75 -43.49
CA ARG A 26 36.20 -27.00 -44.20
C ARG A 26 36.87 -25.73 -44.70
N ALA A 27 37.02 -25.60 -46.01
CA ALA A 27 37.45 -24.36 -46.62
C ALA A 27 36.54 -23.23 -46.14
N SER A 28 37.12 -22.16 -45.62
CA SER A 28 36.40 -20.97 -45.20
C SER A 28 35.69 -20.38 -46.44
N PRO A 29 34.40 -20.08 -46.38
CA PRO A 29 33.68 -19.47 -47.48
C PRO A 29 34.19 -18.06 -47.85
N TRP A 30 35.15 -17.53 -47.10
CA TRP A 30 35.74 -16.20 -47.29
C TRP A 30 37.09 -16.20 -47.96
N ALA A 31 37.59 -17.33 -48.46
CA ALA A 31 38.92 -17.47 -49.06
C ALA A 31 39.03 -16.87 -50.48
N GLY A 32 38.30 -15.84 -50.80
CA GLY A 32 38.38 -15.15 -52.10
C GLY A 32 38.02 -13.68 -52.09
N VAL A 33 37.65 -13.14 -50.91
CA VAL A 33 37.26 -11.73 -50.82
C VAL A 33 38.52 -10.88 -50.60
N PRO A 34 38.84 -9.96 -51.48
CA PRO A 34 40.02 -9.10 -51.29
C PRO A 34 39.84 -8.21 -50.07
N LEU A 35 40.82 -8.18 -49.17
CA LEU A 35 40.81 -7.45 -47.91
C LEU A 35 40.33 -5.98 -48.06
N ARG A 36 40.64 -5.36 -49.21
CA ARG A 36 40.17 -4.01 -49.54
C ARG A 36 38.64 -3.90 -49.65
N LEU A 37 37.98 -4.92 -50.19
CA LEU A 37 36.52 -4.93 -50.31
C LEU A 37 35.85 -5.08 -48.93
N VAL A 38 36.41 -5.90 -48.05
CA VAL A 38 35.93 -6.07 -46.67
C VAL A 38 36.07 -4.77 -45.88
N LEU A 39 37.19 -4.08 -46.00
CA LEU A 39 37.42 -2.82 -45.32
C LEU A 39 36.49 -1.70 -45.80
N VAL A 40 36.20 -1.64 -47.11
CA VAL A 40 35.26 -0.65 -47.66
C VAL A 40 33.82 -0.93 -47.20
N THR A 41 33.41 -2.18 -47.18
CA THR A 41 32.06 -2.53 -46.68
C THR A 41 31.89 -2.28 -45.20
N VAL A 42 32.88 -2.59 -44.38
CA VAL A 42 32.85 -2.28 -42.93
C VAL A 42 32.81 -0.76 -42.70
N ALA A 43 33.59 0.03 -43.43
CA ALA A 43 33.57 1.48 -43.32
C ALA A 43 32.22 2.08 -43.76
N ALA A 44 31.62 1.58 -44.85
CA ALA A 44 30.30 2.02 -45.30
C ALA A 44 29.19 1.68 -44.33
N VAL A 45 29.18 0.46 -43.76
CA VAL A 45 28.19 0.04 -42.75
C VAL A 45 28.34 0.84 -41.45
N SER A 46 29.56 1.11 -41.00
CA SER A 46 29.79 1.93 -39.81
C SER A 46 29.38 3.40 -40.04
N ALA A 47 29.60 3.97 -41.21
CA ALA A 47 29.15 5.32 -41.55
C ALA A 47 27.60 5.40 -41.60
N LEU A 48 26.94 4.40 -42.17
CA LEU A 48 25.48 4.34 -42.21
C LEU A 48 24.85 4.13 -40.80
N LEU A 49 25.48 3.32 -39.96
CA LEU A 49 25.05 3.13 -38.57
C LEU A 49 25.23 4.41 -37.74
N THR A 50 26.34 5.13 -37.92
CA THR A 50 26.51 6.42 -37.23
C THR A 50 25.54 7.48 -37.73
N GLN A 51 25.26 7.56 -39.03
CA GLN A 51 24.23 8.46 -39.54
C GLN A 51 22.80 8.08 -39.05
N PHE A 52 22.48 6.79 -39.01
CA PHE A 52 21.18 6.31 -38.48
C PHE A 52 21.00 6.64 -37.00
N VAL A 53 22.04 6.44 -36.19
CA VAL A 53 22.02 6.81 -34.75
C VAL A 53 21.91 8.32 -34.59
N MET A 54 22.65 9.12 -35.36
CA MET A 54 22.60 10.59 -35.29
C MET A 54 21.25 11.16 -35.77
N HIS A 55 20.60 10.53 -36.76
CA HIS A 55 19.33 11.01 -37.30
C HIS A 55 18.11 10.61 -36.45
N ASN A 56 18.23 9.49 -35.72
CA ASN A 56 17.14 9.01 -34.81
C ASN A 56 17.36 9.35 -33.34
N SER A 57 18.48 10.01 -33.00
CA SER A 57 18.66 10.55 -31.63
C SER A 57 17.85 11.83 -31.50
N GLY A 58 16.52 11.69 -31.36
CA GLY A 58 15.73 12.75 -30.77
C GLY A 58 16.30 13.10 -29.39
N PRO A 59 16.13 14.34 -28.90
CA PRO A 59 16.58 14.69 -27.56
C PRO A 59 16.02 13.66 -26.59
N LEU A 60 16.92 12.98 -25.85
CA LEU A 60 16.53 12.07 -24.79
C LEU A 60 15.58 12.83 -23.88
N PRO A 61 14.40 12.25 -23.51
CA PRO A 61 13.54 12.92 -22.58
C PRO A 61 14.37 13.24 -21.34
N GLU A 62 14.48 14.53 -21.00
CA GLU A 62 15.11 14.95 -19.75
C GLU A 62 14.30 14.30 -18.61
N ILE A 63 14.81 13.22 -18.07
CA ILE A 63 14.27 12.61 -16.87
C ILE A 63 14.60 13.59 -15.76
N ASN A 64 13.63 14.43 -15.41
CA ASN A 64 13.74 15.34 -14.27
C ASN A 64 13.77 14.47 -12.99
N LEU A 65 14.96 14.06 -12.59
CA LEU A 65 15.22 13.27 -11.39
C LEU A 65 14.69 13.95 -10.11
N GLN A 66 14.47 15.26 -10.13
CA GLN A 66 13.90 15.99 -9.01
C GLN A 66 12.45 15.58 -8.70
N ASN A 67 11.70 15.06 -9.66
CA ASN A 67 10.35 14.54 -9.46
C ASN A 67 10.29 13.08 -9.00
N ILE A 68 11.41 12.35 -9.04
CA ILE A 68 11.46 10.91 -8.69
C ILE A 68 11.83 10.70 -7.22
N ILE A 69 12.57 11.63 -6.64
CA ILE A 69 12.98 11.54 -5.23
C ILE A 69 12.11 12.53 -4.44
N LYS A 70 10.95 12.09 -3.96
CA LYS A 70 10.28 12.82 -2.88
C LYS A 70 11.26 12.86 -1.70
N PRO A 71 11.71 14.05 -1.24
CA PRO A 71 12.57 14.11 -0.07
C PRO A 71 11.85 13.41 1.08
N ARG A 72 12.53 12.51 1.77
CA ARG A 72 11.95 11.83 2.94
C ARG A 72 11.68 12.89 3.99
N PRO A 73 10.43 13.16 4.36
CA PRO A 73 10.16 14.11 5.43
C PRO A 73 10.75 13.54 6.72
N VAL A 74 11.47 14.37 7.47
CA VAL A 74 12.05 13.96 8.77
C VAL A 74 10.95 13.79 9.79
N SER A 75 9.98 14.69 9.78
CA SER A 75 8.81 14.67 10.67
C SER A 75 7.68 15.52 10.11
N ILE A 76 6.47 15.31 10.63
CA ILE A 76 5.31 16.16 10.42
C ILE A 76 4.75 16.56 11.79
N VAL A 77 4.39 17.84 11.96
CA VAL A 77 3.85 18.39 13.21
C VAL A 77 2.61 19.19 12.90
N GLY A 78 1.53 18.99 13.64
CA GLY A 78 0.31 19.76 13.44
C GLY A 78 -0.87 19.28 14.29
N VAL A 79 -2.00 19.96 14.12
CA VAL A 79 -3.28 19.50 14.65
C VAL A 79 -3.78 18.37 13.77
N ALA A 80 -4.06 17.23 14.36
CA ALA A 80 -4.49 16.05 13.64
C ALA A 80 -6.02 15.98 13.55
N SER A 81 -6.53 15.50 12.41
CA SER A 81 -7.89 14.98 12.24
C SER A 81 -7.83 13.45 12.23
N VAL A 82 -8.67 12.79 12.99
CA VAL A 82 -8.69 11.32 13.06
C VAL A 82 -9.48 10.75 11.89
N ILE A 83 -8.90 9.78 11.18
CA ILE A 83 -9.53 9.05 10.08
C ILE A 83 -10.10 7.72 10.61
N ASP A 84 -9.28 6.98 11.34
CA ASP A 84 -9.61 5.73 12.03
C ASP A 84 -8.71 5.53 13.27
N GLY A 85 -8.75 4.36 13.90
CA GLY A 85 -8.01 4.11 15.15
C GLY A 85 -6.49 4.05 15.02
N ASP A 86 -5.93 4.03 13.81
CA ASP A 86 -4.49 4.00 13.58
C ASP A 86 -4.01 4.96 12.47
N THR A 87 -4.92 5.79 11.97
CA THR A 87 -4.62 6.74 10.90
C THR A 87 -5.18 8.12 11.22
N ILE A 88 -4.32 9.13 11.11
CA ILE A 88 -4.67 10.55 11.25
C ILE A 88 -4.32 11.32 9.99
N GLU A 89 -4.81 12.56 9.88
CA GLU A 89 -4.41 13.49 8.84
C GLU A 89 -3.85 14.77 9.47
N ILE A 90 -2.68 15.20 9.02
CA ILE A 90 -2.02 16.46 9.41
C ILE A 90 -1.69 17.22 8.13
N HIS A 91 -2.22 18.43 7.96
CA HIS A 91 -1.99 19.29 6.77
C HIS A 91 -2.27 18.58 5.44
N GLY A 92 -3.32 17.75 5.38
CA GLY A 92 -3.68 16.96 4.19
C GLY A 92 -2.82 15.71 3.95
N GLN A 93 -1.80 15.47 4.79
CA GLN A 93 -1.00 14.25 4.73
C GLN A 93 -1.57 13.20 5.67
N ARG A 94 -1.96 12.05 5.12
CA ARG A 94 -2.35 10.88 5.93
C ARG A 94 -1.13 10.25 6.57
N VAL A 95 -1.22 10.06 7.90
CA VAL A 95 -0.20 9.46 8.73
C VAL A 95 -0.76 8.20 9.38
N ARG A 96 -0.19 7.05 9.07
CA ARG A 96 -0.48 5.78 9.73
C ARG A 96 0.51 5.55 10.86
N PHE A 97 0.04 5.15 12.02
CA PHE A 97 0.91 4.84 13.15
C PHE A 97 1.70 3.57 12.88
N ASN A 98 2.99 3.63 13.13
CA ASN A 98 3.91 2.52 12.92
C ASN A 98 3.66 1.41 13.95
N GLY A 99 3.61 0.16 13.48
CA GLY A 99 3.66 -1.02 14.34
C GLY A 99 2.35 -1.40 15.04
N ILE A 100 1.25 -0.69 14.82
CA ILE A 100 -0.05 -1.05 15.38
C ILE A 100 -1.11 -1.27 14.28
N ASP A 101 -2.20 -1.92 14.67
CA ASP A 101 -3.37 -2.10 13.80
C ASP A 101 -4.64 -1.95 14.63
N ALA A 102 -5.51 -1.03 14.23
CA ALA A 102 -6.78 -0.78 14.89
C ALA A 102 -7.94 -1.38 14.10
N PRO A 103 -9.07 -1.67 14.75
CA PRO A 103 -10.27 -2.12 14.05
C PRO A 103 -10.69 -1.13 12.96
N GLU A 104 -11.07 -1.66 11.82
CA GLU A 104 -11.57 -0.86 10.69
C GLU A 104 -12.84 -0.10 11.06
N SER A 105 -13.07 1.09 10.51
CA SER A 105 -14.22 1.95 10.85
C SER A 105 -15.58 1.24 10.79
N ARG A 106 -15.69 0.18 9.97
CA ARG A 106 -16.90 -0.64 9.82
C ARG A 106 -16.84 -1.96 10.58
N GLN A 107 -15.81 -2.20 11.35
CA GLN A 107 -15.64 -3.42 12.11
C GLN A 107 -16.49 -3.37 13.38
N TYR A 108 -17.17 -4.48 13.65
CA TYR A 108 -17.91 -4.74 14.88
C TYR A 108 -17.17 -5.79 15.70
N CYS A 109 -17.33 -5.69 17.02
CA CYS A 109 -16.78 -6.59 18.02
C CYS A 109 -17.87 -6.89 19.06
N ASP A 110 -17.69 -7.94 19.84
CA ASP A 110 -18.62 -8.28 20.93
C ASP A 110 -18.14 -7.67 22.25
N ASP A 111 -19.08 -7.24 23.07
CA ASP A 111 -18.82 -6.84 24.44
C ASP A 111 -18.73 -8.07 25.37
N ALA A 112 -18.56 -7.85 26.70
CA ALA A 112 -18.49 -8.91 27.69
C ALA A 112 -19.74 -9.78 27.77
N LYS A 113 -20.90 -9.30 27.28
CA LYS A 113 -22.16 -10.01 27.24
C LYS A 113 -22.47 -10.64 25.89
N GLY A 114 -21.58 -10.47 24.89
CA GLY A 114 -21.78 -10.96 23.54
C GLY A 114 -22.65 -10.05 22.66
N PHE A 115 -22.87 -8.79 23.06
CA PHE A 115 -23.57 -7.83 22.21
C PHE A 115 -22.59 -7.11 21.27
N GLU A 116 -22.96 -7.05 20.01
CA GLU A 116 -22.17 -6.34 19.00
C GLU A 116 -22.10 -4.83 19.28
N TYR A 117 -20.90 -4.27 19.09
CA TYR A 117 -20.69 -2.83 19.13
C TYR A 117 -19.69 -2.38 18.04
N PRO A 118 -19.77 -1.14 17.56
CA PRO A 118 -18.89 -0.63 16.50
C PRO A 118 -17.49 -0.32 17.04
N CYS A 119 -16.64 -1.34 17.20
CA CYS A 119 -15.33 -1.20 17.84
C CYS A 119 -14.37 -0.31 17.02
N GLY A 120 -14.43 -0.32 15.69
CA GLY A 120 -13.62 0.58 14.88
C GLY A 120 -13.93 2.05 15.12
N ARG A 121 -15.22 2.39 15.22
CA ARG A 121 -15.65 3.75 15.56
C ARG A 121 -15.21 4.15 16.96
N ARG A 122 -15.37 3.26 17.95
CA ARG A 122 -14.91 3.53 19.33
C ARG A 122 -13.41 3.73 19.43
N SER A 123 -12.63 2.98 18.65
CA SER A 123 -11.19 3.17 18.55
C SER A 123 -10.84 4.56 18.03
N ALA A 124 -11.46 5.00 16.92
CA ALA A 124 -11.27 6.34 16.37
C ALA A 124 -11.69 7.46 17.34
N GLU A 125 -12.83 7.30 18.03
CA GLU A 125 -13.31 8.27 19.05
C GLU A 125 -12.36 8.34 20.25
N ALA A 126 -11.80 7.21 20.68
CA ALA A 126 -10.82 7.16 21.77
C ALA A 126 -9.53 7.90 21.37
N LEU A 127 -9.04 7.69 20.15
CA LEU A 127 -7.90 8.40 19.59
C LEU A 127 -8.16 9.90 19.52
N ASP A 128 -9.31 10.33 19.01
CA ASP A 128 -9.65 11.76 18.91
C ASP A 128 -9.65 12.43 20.27
N LYS A 129 -10.30 11.85 21.27
CA LYS A 129 -10.27 12.35 22.66
C LYS A 129 -8.87 12.40 23.23
N PHE A 130 -8.06 11.39 22.98
CA PHE A 130 -6.69 11.35 23.45
C PHE A 130 -5.84 12.47 22.83
N LEU A 131 -5.94 12.69 21.52
CA LEU A 131 -5.18 13.73 20.82
C LEU A 131 -5.68 15.15 21.15
N ALA A 132 -6.97 15.32 21.40
CA ALA A 132 -7.54 16.62 21.72
C ALA A 132 -6.99 17.22 23.01
N ALA A 133 -6.58 16.37 23.97
CA ALA A 133 -6.09 16.84 25.29
C ALA A 133 -4.77 17.62 25.21
N PHE A 134 -3.87 17.24 24.27
CA PHE A 134 -2.54 17.86 24.14
C PHE A 134 -2.14 17.97 22.68
N ARG A 135 -2.28 19.15 22.10
CA ARG A 135 -1.91 19.47 20.72
C ARG A 135 -0.62 20.32 20.69
N PRO A 136 0.17 20.29 19.62
CA PRO A 136 0.06 19.47 18.40
C PRO A 136 0.54 18.05 18.58
N VAL A 137 0.31 17.21 17.55
CA VAL A 137 0.93 15.89 17.39
C VAL A 137 2.18 16.04 16.54
N GLN A 138 3.25 15.35 16.91
CA GLN A 138 4.48 15.25 16.14
C GLN A 138 4.70 13.80 15.74
N CYS A 139 4.88 13.53 14.44
CA CYS A 139 5.14 12.20 13.90
C CYS A 139 6.50 12.17 13.20
N ALA A 140 7.42 11.35 13.70
CA ALA A 140 8.69 11.06 13.05
C ALA A 140 8.48 10.05 11.91
N PHE A 141 9.07 10.33 10.75
CA PHE A 141 8.95 9.48 9.57
C PHE A 141 9.67 8.13 9.75
N VAL A 142 9.01 7.05 9.42
CA VAL A 142 9.59 5.70 9.37
C VAL A 142 9.69 5.22 7.91
N THR A 143 8.58 5.21 7.19
CA THR A 143 8.53 4.76 5.79
C THR A 143 7.27 5.27 5.09
N TRP A 144 7.17 5.01 3.79
CA TRP A 144 5.92 5.10 3.04
C TRP A 144 5.28 3.71 2.92
N ASP A 145 3.99 3.61 3.12
CA ASP A 145 3.30 2.36 2.84
C ASP A 145 2.98 2.23 1.33
N ARG A 146 2.46 1.06 0.95
CA ARG A 146 2.09 0.77 -0.45
C ARG A 146 1.01 1.69 -1.03
N TYR A 147 0.30 2.43 -0.19
CA TYR A 147 -0.74 3.39 -0.57
C TYR A 147 -0.24 4.83 -0.59
N GLY A 148 1.04 5.05 -0.32
CA GLY A 148 1.64 6.38 -0.26
C GLY A 148 1.33 7.16 1.03
N ARG A 149 0.85 6.49 2.09
CA ARG A 149 0.67 7.12 3.40
C ARG A 149 2.02 7.21 4.12
N PHE A 150 2.21 8.31 4.82
CA PHE A 150 3.33 8.47 5.76
C PHE A 150 3.13 7.48 6.93
N VAL A 151 4.06 6.57 7.13
CA VAL A 151 4.09 5.72 8.33
C VAL A 151 5.04 6.36 9.33
N GLY A 152 4.58 6.59 10.56
CA GLY A 152 5.36 7.31 11.55
C GLY A 152 5.15 6.91 12.99
N ASN A 153 6.17 7.21 13.81
CA ASN A 153 6.08 7.16 15.27
C ASN A 153 5.58 8.51 15.75
N CYS A 154 4.39 8.54 16.35
CA CYS A 154 3.71 9.77 16.71
C CYS A 154 3.66 9.98 18.22
N MET A 155 3.99 11.22 18.62
CA MET A 155 3.93 11.68 20.00
C MET A 155 2.96 12.85 20.13
N ARG A 156 2.20 12.91 21.23
CA ARG A 156 1.46 14.11 21.65
C ARG A 156 2.43 15.20 22.15
N ALA A 157 1.93 16.41 22.34
CA ALA A 157 2.72 17.54 22.86
C ALA A 157 3.31 17.26 24.25
N ASP A 158 2.66 16.45 25.07
CA ASP A 158 3.16 16.00 26.38
C ASP A 158 4.12 14.81 26.32
N ARG A 159 4.56 14.44 25.10
CA ARG A 159 5.45 13.30 24.80
C ARG A 159 4.83 11.92 25.03
N ALA A 160 3.52 11.80 25.19
CA ALA A 160 2.87 10.50 25.23
C ALA A 160 2.92 9.85 23.84
N ASP A 161 3.41 8.60 23.79
CA ASP A 161 3.41 7.78 22.56
C ASP A 161 1.98 7.37 22.21
N VAL A 162 1.53 7.78 21.02
CA VAL A 162 0.16 7.57 20.56
C VAL A 162 -0.11 6.08 20.33
N ALA A 163 0.81 5.37 19.68
CA ALA A 163 0.65 3.95 19.39
C ALA A 163 0.66 3.11 20.69
N ALA A 164 1.61 3.40 21.60
CA ALA A 164 1.68 2.73 22.89
C ALA A 164 0.41 2.94 23.72
N TRP A 165 -0.16 4.16 23.69
CA TRP A 165 -1.41 4.45 24.39
C TRP A 165 -2.59 3.69 23.79
N MET A 166 -2.72 3.67 22.45
CA MET A 166 -3.81 2.97 21.76
C MET A 166 -3.79 1.47 22.09
N VAL A 167 -2.62 0.84 22.04
CA VAL A 167 -2.48 -0.58 22.39
C VAL A 167 -2.72 -0.80 23.89
N GLY A 168 -2.20 0.06 24.76
CA GLY A 168 -2.36 -0.03 26.21
C GLY A 168 -3.82 0.17 26.69
N GLN A 169 -4.64 0.88 25.92
CA GLN A 169 -6.08 1.02 26.18
C GLN A 169 -6.92 -0.04 25.45
N GLY A 170 -6.28 -0.99 24.76
CA GLY A 170 -6.97 -2.02 23.99
C GLY A 170 -7.76 -1.48 22.79
N GLN A 171 -7.41 -0.29 22.29
CA GLN A 171 -8.07 0.33 21.13
C GLN A 171 -7.43 -0.08 19.81
N ALA A 172 -6.21 -0.63 19.86
CA ALA A 172 -5.45 -1.20 18.75
C ALA A 172 -4.68 -2.43 19.22
N LEU A 173 -4.17 -3.21 18.28
CA LEU A 173 -3.30 -4.34 18.54
C LEU A 173 -1.86 -4.00 18.19
N ASP A 174 -0.90 -4.53 18.95
CA ASP A 174 0.47 -4.65 18.49
C ASP A 174 0.49 -5.49 17.21
N TRP A 175 1.14 -4.98 16.16
CA TRP A 175 1.29 -5.71 14.91
C TRP A 175 2.73 -6.19 14.74
N PRO A 176 3.09 -7.41 15.24
CA PRO A 176 4.48 -7.86 15.34
C PRO A 176 5.26 -7.81 14.03
N LYS A 177 4.59 -7.98 12.89
CA LYS A 177 5.19 -7.87 11.56
C LYS A 177 5.86 -6.52 11.30
N TYR A 178 5.36 -5.44 11.92
CA TYR A 178 5.84 -4.07 11.70
C TYR A 178 6.39 -3.43 12.98
N SER A 179 5.94 -3.86 14.16
CA SER A 179 6.41 -3.37 15.45
C SER A 179 7.66 -4.10 15.94
N ASN A 180 7.88 -5.32 15.46
CA ASN A 180 8.84 -6.25 16.06
C ASN A 180 8.59 -6.46 17.57
N GLY A 181 7.32 -6.42 17.99
CA GLY A 181 6.90 -6.60 19.38
C GLY A 181 7.08 -5.38 20.28
N ALA A 182 7.29 -4.20 19.72
CA ALA A 182 7.54 -2.96 20.50
C ALA A 182 6.41 -2.63 21.48
N TYR A 183 5.18 -3.06 21.18
CA TYR A 183 3.99 -2.77 22.01
C TYR A 183 3.43 -4.02 22.71
N ALA A 184 4.14 -5.15 22.70
CA ALA A 184 3.70 -6.41 23.28
C ALA A 184 3.38 -6.29 24.79
N ALA A 185 4.20 -5.53 25.53
CA ALA A 185 3.98 -5.30 26.97
C ALA A 185 2.70 -4.49 27.25
N GLN A 186 2.41 -3.47 26.44
CA GLN A 186 1.19 -2.66 26.52
C GLN A 186 -0.02 -3.52 26.21
N GLN A 187 0.06 -4.35 25.17
CA GLN A 187 -1.00 -5.29 24.81
C GLN A 187 -1.27 -6.30 25.93
N ALA A 188 -0.25 -6.91 26.51
CA ALA A 188 -0.40 -7.86 27.60
C ALA A 188 -1.10 -7.23 28.82
N LYS A 189 -0.78 -5.96 29.13
CA LYS A 189 -1.47 -5.21 30.21
C LYS A 189 -2.94 -4.95 29.86
N ALA A 190 -3.24 -4.54 28.63
CA ALA A 190 -4.62 -4.32 28.19
C ALA A 190 -5.43 -5.62 28.22
N GLN A 191 -4.85 -6.74 27.81
CA GLN A 191 -5.47 -8.07 27.89
C GLN A 191 -5.80 -8.47 29.35
N ALA A 192 -4.80 -8.38 30.23
CA ALA A 192 -4.97 -8.73 31.64
C ALA A 192 -6.05 -7.88 32.33
N ALA A 193 -6.14 -6.59 31.99
CA ALA A 193 -7.10 -5.65 32.51
C ALA A 193 -8.45 -5.66 31.77
N LYS A 194 -8.61 -6.49 30.72
CA LYS A 194 -9.80 -6.57 29.85
C LYS A 194 -10.23 -5.19 29.32
N LEU A 195 -9.28 -4.40 28.80
CA LEU A 195 -9.55 -3.07 28.29
C LEU A 195 -9.92 -3.12 26.79
N GLY A 196 -10.79 -2.20 26.39
CA GLY A 196 -11.15 -1.98 25.00
C GLY A 196 -11.64 -3.24 24.28
N LEU A 197 -10.93 -3.70 23.25
CA LEU A 197 -11.23 -4.92 22.50
C LEU A 197 -11.23 -6.19 23.37
N TRP A 198 -10.40 -6.20 24.40
CA TRP A 198 -10.20 -7.38 25.27
C TRP A 198 -11.34 -7.64 26.24
N VAL A 199 -12.39 -6.83 26.21
CA VAL A 199 -13.60 -7.01 27.05
C VAL A 199 -14.47 -8.16 26.55
N GLY A 200 -14.45 -8.47 25.27
CA GLY A 200 -15.25 -9.51 24.63
C GLY A 200 -14.52 -10.20 23.48
N ASN A 201 -15.27 -10.64 22.48
CA ASN A 201 -14.70 -11.28 21.30
C ASN A 201 -14.50 -10.27 20.18
N PHE A 202 -13.41 -10.40 19.44
CA PHE A 202 -13.15 -9.61 18.28
C PHE A 202 -12.28 -10.39 17.29
N GLN A 203 -12.37 -10.02 16.02
CA GLN A 203 -11.45 -10.47 14.99
C GLN A 203 -10.29 -9.48 14.88
N ALA A 204 -9.06 -9.98 14.74
CA ALA A 204 -7.92 -9.09 14.51
C ALA A 204 -8.13 -8.26 13.23
N PRO A 205 -7.77 -6.95 13.22
CA PRO A 205 -8.08 -6.09 12.08
C PRO A 205 -7.49 -6.57 10.76
N TRP A 206 -6.28 -7.14 10.77
CA TRP A 206 -5.67 -7.72 9.56
C TRP A 206 -6.44 -8.96 9.03
N ASP A 207 -7.00 -9.80 9.91
CA ASP A 207 -7.82 -10.95 9.53
C ASP A 207 -9.19 -10.51 9.03
N TRP A 208 -9.76 -9.50 9.67
CA TRP A 208 -11.01 -8.89 9.23
C TRP A 208 -10.89 -8.32 7.81
N ARG A 209 -9.80 -7.58 7.52
CA ARG A 209 -9.51 -7.07 6.17
C ARG A 209 -9.34 -8.19 5.15
N ALA A 210 -8.64 -9.27 5.52
CA ALA A 210 -8.42 -10.40 4.62
C ALA A 210 -9.75 -11.05 4.19
N GLN A 211 -10.73 -11.12 5.09
CA GLN A 211 -12.06 -11.70 4.79
C GLN A 211 -12.99 -10.72 4.07
N HIS A 212 -12.77 -9.41 4.21
CA HIS A 212 -13.61 -8.37 3.61
C HIS A 212 -12.95 -7.68 2.40
N SER A 213 -11.79 -8.18 1.96
CA SER A 213 -11.03 -7.64 0.82
C SER A 213 -11.52 -8.12 -0.54
N ASP A 214 -12.45 -9.06 -0.62
CA ASP A 214 -12.97 -9.61 -1.87
C ASP A 214 -13.77 -8.62 -2.73
N GLY A 215 -13.80 -7.34 -2.34
CA GLY A 215 -14.34 -6.23 -3.12
C GLY A 215 -13.40 -5.03 -3.32
N ALA A 216 -12.19 -5.07 -2.76
CA ALA A 216 -11.22 -3.99 -2.91
C ALA A 216 -9.98 -4.47 -3.66
N GLN A 217 -10.10 -4.62 -4.98
CA GLN A 217 -8.94 -4.68 -5.86
C GLN A 217 -8.07 -3.45 -5.61
N ALA A 218 -6.76 -3.69 -5.39
CA ALA A 218 -5.75 -2.64 -5.42
C ALA A 218 -5.94 -1.80 -6.70
N PRO A 219 -5.75 -0.48 -6.67
CA PRO A 219 -5.82 0.31 -7.89
C PRO A 219 -4.73 -0.20 -8.85
N SER A 220 -5.13 -1.09 -9.75
CA SER A 220 -4.39 -1.38 -10.96
C SER A 220 -4.34 -0.09 -11.76
N THR A 221 -3.18 0.24 -12.30
CA THR A 221 -2.92 1.26 -13.31
C THR A 221 -4.13 1.47 -14.22
N PRO A 222 -4.55 2.70 -14.51
CA PRO A 222 -5.76 2.94 -15.27
C PRO A 222 -5.61 2.40 -16.69
N THR A 223 -6.15 1.22 -16.92
CA THR A 223 -6.49 0.78 -18.27
C THR A 223 -7.87 1.36 -18.55
N PHE A 224 -7.96 2.22 -19.52
CA PHE A 224 -9.23 2.78 -20.02
C PHE A 224 -10.15 1.65 -20.45
N ALA A 225 -11.09 1.25 -19.61
CA ALA A 225 -12.25 0.46 -19.97
C ALA A 225 -13.49 1.32 -19.82
N LEU A 226 -14.14 1.63 -20.92
CA LEU A 226 -15.48 2.21 -20.95
C LEU A 226 -16.46 1.25 -20.23
N GLY A 227 -17.07 1.73 -19.17
CA GLY A 227 -18.27 1.13 -18.61
C GLY A 227 -18.24 0.87 -17.11
N SER A 228 -19.02 1.69 -16.38
CA SER A 228 -19.49 1.49 -15.01
C SER A 228 -18.53 1.89 -13.87
N GLY A 229 -18.67 3.12 -13.39
CA GLY A 229 -18.48 3.49 -11.98
C GLY A 229 -17.17 4.16 -11.59
N ASN A 230 -17.21 5.45 -11.37
CA ASN A 230 -16.37 6.23 -10.45
C ASN A 230 -14.96 6.73 -10.83
N ALA A 231 -14.60 6.88 -12.06
CA ALA A 231 -13.46 7.74 -12.38
C ALA A 231 -13.84 9.23 -12.20
N GLY A 232 -13.53 9.81 -11.04
CA GLY A 232 -13.65 11.25 -10.80
C GLY A 232 -14.92 11.76 -10.12
N CYS A 233 -15.92 10.92 -9.85
CA CYS A 233 -17.16 11.32 -9.19
C CYS A 233 -17.04 11.10 -7.68
N ASN A 234 -17.03 12.19 -6.90
CA ASN A 234 -16.78 12.19 -5.47
C ASN A 234 -17.98 12.64 -4.60
N ILE A 235 -19.14 12.84 -5.21
CA ILE A 235 -20.36 13.21 -4.48
C ILE A 235 -21.19 11.96 -4.26
N LYS A 236 -21.53 11.67 -3.01
CA LYS A 236 -22.26 10.49 -2.58
C LYS A 236 -23.75 10.78 -2.49
N GLY A 237 -24.58 10.07 -3.25
CA GLY A 237 -26.04 10.17 -3.14
C GLY A 237 -26.64 8.95 -2.47
N ASN A 238 -27.16 9.08 -1.26
CA ASN A 238 -27.83 8.01 -0.51
C ASN A 238 -29.32 8.31 -0.27
N ILE A 239 -30.10 7.27 -0.09
CA ILE A 239 -31.53 7.37 0.22
C ILE A 239 -31.71 7.12 1.73
N SER A 240 -32.29 8.10 2.43
CA SER A 240 -32.54 7.98 3.87
C SER A 240 -33.59 6.88 4.18
N ALA A 241 -33.78 6.58 5.46
CA ALA A 241 -34.81 5.63 5.90
C ALA A 241 -36.23 6.07 5.51
N GLU A 242 -36.43 7.39 5.39
CA GLU A 242 -37.69 8.03 5.02
C GLU A 242 -37.86 8.17 3.48
N GLY A 243 -36.89 7.65 2.71
CA GLY A 243 -36.91 7.68 1.24
C GLY A 243 -36.39 8.99 0.61
N GLU A 244 -35.84 9.91 1.42
CA GLU A 244 -35.28 11.15 0.89
C GLU A 244 -33.96 10.91 0.14
N ARG A 245 -33.83 11.51 -1.03
CA ARG A 245 -32.59 11.51 -1.83
C ARG A 245 -31.66 12.61 -1.39
N ILE A 246 -30.55 12.26 -0.74
CA ILE A 246 -29.62 13.20 -0.13
C ILE A 246 -28.25 13.01 -0.75
N TYR A 247 -27.58 14.08 -1.19
CA TYR A 247 -26.19 13.99 -1.60
C TYR A 247 -25.25 14.65 -0.58
N HIS A 248 -24.07 14.08 -0.46
CA HIS A 248 -23.00 14.52 0.42
C HIS A 248 -21.76 14.86 -0.41
N VAL A 249 -21.18 16.02 -0.15
CA VAL A 249 -19.90 16.43 -0.74
C VAL A 249 -18.74 16.16 0.21
N PRO A 250 -17.51 15.97 -0.31
CA PRO A 250 -16.32 15.82 0.54
C PRO A 250 -16.23 16.96 1.56
N GLY A 251 -15.89 16.61 2.79
CA GLY A 251 -15.76 17.56 3.91
C GLY A 251 -17.04 17.77 4.73
N GLN A 252 -18.19 17.24 4.35
CA GLN A 252 -19.38 17.24 5.20
C GLN A 252 -19.30 16.15 6.28
N ASN A 253 -19.94 16.39 7.44
CA ASN A 253 -19.89 15.53 8.62
C ASN A 253 -20.24 14.06 8.35
N TYR A 254 -21.21 13.82 7.46
CA TYR A 254 -21.64 12.47 7.13
C TYR A 254 -21.07 11.90 5.85
N TYR A 255 -20.19 12.65 5.15
CA TYR A 255 -19.63 12.18 3.88
C TYR A 255 -18.84 10.88 4.03
N SER A 256 -17.96 10.80 5.03
CA SER A 256 -17.10 9.62 5.24
C SER A 256 -17.89 8.37 5.60
N VAL A 257 -18.95 8.53 6.38
CA VAL A 257 -19.79 7.42 6.87
C VAL A 257 -20.92 7.01 5.92
N THR A 258 -21.22 7.84 4.90
CA THR A 258 -22.23 7.52 3.90
C THR A 258 -21.69 6.44 2.95
N ILE A 259 -22.37 5.32 2.89
CA ILE A 259 -22.09 4.19 1.99
C ILE A 259 -23.12 4.22 0.88
N ILE A 260 -22.69 4.07 -0.36
CA ILE A 260 -23.56 4.03 -1.53
C ILE A 260 -23.95 2.59 -1.81
N ASN A 261 -25.25 2.32 -1.86
CA ASN A 261 -25.84 1.03 -2.17
C ASN A 261 -26.61 1.11 -3.51
N PRO A 262 -25.96 0.79 -4.66
CA PRO A 262 -26.58 0.89 -5.97
C PRO A 262 -27.90 0.10 -6.12
N PRO A 263 -28.06 -1.11 -5.56
CA PRO A 263 -29.33 -1.83 -5.56
C PRO A 263 -30.50 -1.08 -4.95
N LYS A 264 -30.25 -0.11 -4.04
CA LYS A 264 -31.28 0.78 -3.48
C LYS A 264 -31.56 2.02 -4.32
N GLY A 265 -30.89 2.16 -5.47
CA GLY A 265 -30.98 3.37 -6.30
C GLY A 265 -30.03 4.48 -5.85
N GLU A 266 -29.13 4.20 -4.92
CA GLU A 266 -28.09 5.15 -4.50
C GLU A 266 -26.95 5.18 -5.51
N ARG A 267 -26.32 6.35 -5.71
CA ARG A 267 -25.27 6.49 -6.72
C ARG A 267 -24.29 7.61 -6.41
N TRP A 268 -23.18 7.59 -7.15
CA TRP A 268 -22.21 8.68 -7.14
C TRP A 268 -22.55 9.72 -8.21
N PHE A 269 -22.19 10.97 -7.93
CA PHE A 269 -22.32 12.10 -8.85
C PHE A 269 -20.97 12.78 -9.05
N CYS A 270 -20.73 13.27 -10.24
CA CYS A 270 -19.49 13.96 -10.60
C CYS A 270 -19.55 15.48 -10.31
N SER A 271 -20.74 16.02 -10.11
CA SER A 271 -20.95 17.42 -9.72
C SER A 271 -22.21 17.57 -8.88
N GLU A 272 -22.27 18.66 -8.09
CA GLU A 272 -23.49 19.02 -7.34
C GLU A 272 -24.65 19.35 -8.30
N ALA A 273 -24.35 19.98 -9.45
CA ALA A 273 -25.34 20.27 -10.47
C ALA A 273 -26.00 18.99 -11.01
N GLU A 274 -25.23 17.94 -11.24
CA GLU A 274 -25.74 16.63 -11.64
C GLU A 274 -26.65 16.02 -10.58
N ALA A 275 -26.25 16.09 -9.30
CA ALA A 275 -27.05 15.58 -8.20
C ALA A 275 -28.40 16.32 -8.08
N VAL A 276 -28.38 17.65 -8.16
CA VAL A 276 -29.59 18.49 -8.13
C VAL A 276 -30.50 18.21 -9.32
N ALA A 277 -29.94 18.14 -10.54
CA ALA A 277 -30.70 17.83 -11.75
C ALA A 277 -31.38 16.45 -11.68
N ALA A 278 -30.77 15.51 -10.93
CA ALA A 278 -31.32 14.17 -10.68
C ALA A 278 -32.35 14.13 -9.54
N GLY A 279 -32.70 15.28 -8.95
CA GLY A 279 -33.70 15.39 -7.87
C GLY A 279 -33.16 15.06 -6.48
N TRP A 280 -31.85 15.22 -6.27
CA TRP A 280 -31.21 15.01 -4.96
C TRP A 280 -30.99 16.35 -4.26
N ARG A 281 -31.23 16.40 -2.96
CA ARG A 281 -30.94 17.59 -2.17
C ARG A 281 -29.60 17.46 -1.44
N ARG A 282 -28.94 18.57 -1.19
CA ARG A 282 -27.71 18.62 -0.40
C ARG A 282 -27.96 18.24 1.06
N SER A 283 -27.04 17.50 1.65
CA SER A 283 -27.02 17.27 3.10
C SER A 283 -26.86 18.60 3.86
N ARG A 284 -27.62 18.75 4.94
CA ARG A 284 -27.61 19.97 5.77
C ARG A 284 -26.49 20.01 6.81
N ARG A 285 -25.73 18.93 6.94
CA ARG A 285 -24.68 18.78 7.98
C ARG A 285 -23.44 18.10 7.41
#